data_aa628a4ee3a26db9273ba7e7fd266771
#
_entry.id   aa628a4ee3a26db9273ba7e7fd266771
#
_cell.length_a   1.000
_cell.length_b   1.000
_cell.length_c   1.000
_cell.angle_alpha   90.00
_cell.angle_beta   90.00
_cell.angle_gamma   90.00
#
_symmetry.space_group_name_H-M   'P 1'
#
loop_
_entity.id
_entity.type
_entity.pdbx_description
1 polymer ?
#
loop_
_entity_poly.entity_id
_entity_poly.type
_entity_poly.pdbx_seq_one_letter_code
_entity_poly.pdbx_strand_id
1 'polypeptide(L)'
;MARFSIYQNADDTTKTTPYILDVQTDLLSGLNTRIVIPLRKSGMYQNLSSAEDLMPTFAIQGKKFILDTPRMAAVPTKHLTKEVGSLRDQQHIVIAAIDRLFHGY
;
A
#
# COMPACT_ATOMS: atom_id res chain seq x y z
N MET A 1 -9.53 -12.37 -0.39
CA MET A 1 -8.74 -11.12 -0.39
C MET A 1 -9.07 -10.33 -1.63
N ALA A 2 -9.27 -9.04 -1.48
CA ALA A 2 -9.66 -8.18 -2.59
C ALA A 2 -8.59 -7.14 -2.86
N ARG A 3 -8.33 -6.88 -4.14
CA ARG A 3 -7.39 -5.84 -4.55
C ARG A 3 -7.80 -4.50 -3.92
N PHE A 4 -6.82 -3.74 -3.46
CA PHE A 4 -6.97 -2.44 -2.78
C PHE A 4 -7.49 -2.53 -1.35
N SER A 5 -7.60 -3.74 -0.78
CA SER A 5 -7.88 -3.89 0.64
C SER A 5 -6.64 -3.53 1.47
N ILE A 6 -6.89 -2.90 2.62
CA ILE A 6 -5.85 -2.49 3.55
C ILE A 6 -5.82 -3.49 4.69
N TYR A 7 -4.63 -4.01 5.00
CA TYR A 7 -4.43 -4.96 6.08
C TYR A 7 -3.48 -4.41 7.12
N GLN A 8 -3.65 -4.86 8.35
CA GLN A 8 -2.69 -4.58 9.41
C GLN A 8 -1.37 -5.28 9.09
N ASN A 9 -0.26 -4.57 9.28
CA ASN A 9 1.06 -5.14 9.03
C ASN A 9 1.53 -5.90 10.28
N ALA A 10 1.47 -7.24 10.22
CA ALA A 10 1.85 -8.08 11.35
C ALA A 10 3.35 -8.02 11.68
N ASP A 11 4.16 -7.63 10.71
CA ASP A 11 5.63 -7.59 10.86
C ASP A 11 6.16 -6.19 11.18
N ASP A 12 5.29 -5.25 11.57
CA ASP A 12 5.71 -3.89 11.88
C ASP A 12 6.37 -3.82 13.26
N THR A 13 7.68 -4.07 13.31
CA THR A 13 8.44 -4.02 14.56
C THR A 13 8.80 -2.61 14.98
N THR A 14 8.84 -1.67 14.04
CA THR A 14 9.23 -0.29 14.30
C THR A 14 8.02 0.63 14.53
N LYS A 15 6.82 0.13 14.26
CA LYS A 15 5.56 0.89 14.34
C LYS A 15 5.51 2.09 13.39
N THR A 16 6.34 2.09 12.37
CA THR A 16 6.35 3.14 11.34
C THR A 16 5.54 2.75 10.12
N THR A 17 5.22 1.45 9.97
CA THR A 17 4.50 0.90 8.83
C THR A 17 3.34 0.04 9.33
N PRO A 18 2.27 0.65 9.86
CA PRO A 18 1.20 -0.12 10.51
C PRO A 18 0.29 -0.85 9.52
N TYR A 19 0.28 -0.48 8.25
CA TYR A 19 -0.63 -1.05 7.26
C TYR A 19 0.09 -1.43 5.98
N ILE A 20 -0.50 -2.39 5.27
CA ILE A 20 -0.07 -2.77 3.92
C ILE A 20 -1.29 -2.81 3.01
N LEU A 21 -1.10 -2.41 1.76
CA LEU A 21 -2.16 -2.36 0.76
C LEU A 21 -1.97 -3.48 -0.25
N ASP A 22 -2.98 -4.32 -0.43
CA ASP A 22 -2.98 -5.38 -1.43
C ASP A 22 -3.23 -4.76 -2.80
N VAL A 23 -2.28 -4.91 -3.72
CA VAL A 23 -2.40 -4.35 -5.07
C VAL A 23 -2.40 -5.41 -6.17
N GLN A 24 -2.27 -6.69 -5.81
CA GLN A 24 -2.28 -7.75 -6.79
C GLN A 24 -3.67 -7.97 -7.36
N THR A 25 -3.74 -8.24 -8.67
CA THR A 25 -5.02 -8.53 -9.32
C THR A 25 -5.69 -9.75 -8.69
N ASP A 26 -7.01 -9.70 -8.54
CA ASP A 26 -7.79 -10.82 -8.00
C ASP A 26 -7.80 -12.03 -8.92
N LEU A 27 -7.42 -11.84 -10.20
CA LEU A 27 -7.28 -12.95 -11.13
C LEU A 27 -6.19 -13.94 -10.71
N LEU A 28 -5.25 -13.52 -9.86
CA LEU A 28 -4.16 -14.34 -9.35
C LEU A 28 -4.38 -14.76 -7.90
N SER A 29 -5.63 -14.82 -7.46
CA SER A 29 -5.96 -15.13 -6.06
C SER A 29 -5.55 -16.53 -5.62
N GLY A 30 -5.29 -17.44 -6.57
CA GLY A 30 -4.82 -18.79 -6.24
C GLY A 30 -3.36 -18.89 -5.84
N LEU A 31 -2.59 -17.80 -5.98
CA LEU A 31 -1.19 -17.82 -5.58
C LEU A 31 -1.05 -17.73 -4.06
N ASN A 32 0.06 -18.26 -3.54
CA ASN A 32 0.35 -18.25 -2.11
C ASN A 32 0.86 -16.89 -1.62
N THR A 33 1.13 -15.98 -2.53
CA THR A 33 1.66 -14.66 -2.21
C THR A 33 0.79 -13.58 -2.81
N ARG A 34 0.86 -12.39 -2.21
CA ARG A 34 0.21 -11.18 -2.73
C ARG A 34 1.23 -10.06 -2.78
N ILE A 35 1.19 -9.27 -3.85
CA ILE A 35 2.00 -8.06 -3.93
C ILE A 35 1.31 -6.98 -3.13
N VAL A 36 2.06 -6.39 -2.18
CA VAL A 36 1.54 -5.33 -1.31
C VAL A 36 2.47 -4.13 -1.34
N ILE A 37 1.91 -2.96 -0.99
CA ILE A 37 2.67 -1.73 -0.84
C ILE A 37 2.50 -1.27 0.60
N PRO A 38 3.61 -0.95 1.31
CA PRO A 38 3.52 -0.45 2.68
C PRO A 38 2.85 0.92 2.74
N LEU A 39 2.02 1.12 3.77
CA LEU A 39 1.46 2.42 4.12
C LEU A 39 2.17 2.88 5.39
N ARG A 40 3.01 3.90 5.26
CA ARG A 40 3.88 4.36 6.33
C ARG A 40 3.40 5.69 6.90
N LYS A 41 3.72 5.95 8.16
CA LYS A 41 3.32 7.19 8.81
C LYS A 41 3.91 8.39 8.06
N SER A 42 3.09 9.42 7.82
CA SER A 42 3.46 10.54 6.97
C SER A 42 4.65 11.35 7.50
N GLY A 43 4.86 11.38 8.81
CA GLY A 43 5.98 12.10 9.41
C GLY A 43 7.37 11.57 9.07
N MET A 44 7.44 10.39 8.45
CA MET A 44 8.71 9.78 8.07
C MET A 44 9.34 10.40 6.82
N TYR A 45 8.58 11.21 6.06
CA TYR A 45 9.02 11.71 4.77
C TYR A 45 8.74 13.20 4.65
N GLN A 46 9.63 14.02 5.17
CA GLN A 46 9.37 15.47 5.25
C GLN A 46 9.65 16.22 3.95
N ASN A 47 10.40 15.64 3.01
CA ASN A 47 10.86 16.35 1.82
C ASN A 47 10.46 15.67 0.50
N LEU A 48 9.26 15.05 0.46
CA LEU A 48 8.83 14.31 -0.72
C LEU A 48 7.75 15.01 -1.53
N SER A 49 7.64 16.33 -1.45
CA SER A 49 6.62 17.06 -2.19
C SER A 49 6.70 16.83 -3.70
N SER A 50 7.90 16.57 -4.22
CA SER A 50 8.10 16.30 -5.65
C SER A 50 7.75 14.89 -6.07
N ALA A 51 7.44 14.01 -5.12
CA ALA A 51 7.14 12.60 -5.39
C ALA A 51 5.70 12.23 -5.04
N GLU A 52 4.78 13.20 -4.99
CA GLU A 52 3.40 12.95 -4.58
C GLU A 52 2.66 11.98 -5.49
N ASP A 53 2.94 11.98 -6.79
CA ASP A 53 2.30 11.06 -7.72
C ASP A 53 2.83 9.63 -7.59
N LEU A 54 4.09 9.47 -7.17
CA LEU A 54 4.68 8.17 -6.90
C LEU A 54 4.32 7.65 -5.52
N MET A 55 4.28 8.54 -4.52
CA MET A 55 4.06 8.19 -3.12
C MET A 55 2.91 9.03 -2.55
N PRO A 56 1.67 8.77 -3.00
CA PRO A 56 0.53 9.57 -2.55
C PRO A 56 0.20 9.34 -1.09
N THR A 57 -0.48 10.33 -0.49
CA THR A 57 -0.93 10.26 0.89
C THR A 57 -2.39 9.88 0.94
N PHE A 58 -2.75 8.98 1.85
CA PHE A 58 -4.12 8.55 2.09
C PHE A 58 -4.47 8.71 3.55
N ALA A 59 -5.74 9.02 3.82
CA ALA A 59 -6.28 9.05 5.18
C ALA A 59 -6.87 7.68 5.52
N ILE A 60 -6.42 7.08 6.61
CA ILE A 60 -6.92 5.81 7.10
C ILE A 60 -7.26 6.01 8.57
N GLN A 61 -8.54 5.81 8.91
CA GLN A 61 -9.02 5.99 10.29
C GLN A 61 -8.63 7.35 10.88
N GLY A 62 -8.74 8.40 10.06
CA GLY A 62 -8.49 9.77 10.49
C GLY A 62 -7.02 10.20 10.54
N LYS A 63 -6.11 9.32 10.17
CA LYS A 63 -4.67 9.63 10.16
C LYS A 63 -4.12 9.51 8.74
N LYS A 64 -3.06 10.26 8.47
CA LYS A 64 -2.45 10.28 7.13
C LYS A 64 -1.29 9.29 7.04
N PHE A 65 -1.27 8.55 5.93
CA PHE A 65 -0.21 7.59 5.64
C PHE A 65 0.28 7.80 4.21
N ILE A 66 1.55 7.53 3.99
CA ILE A 66 2.17 7.61 2.67
C ILE A 66 2.24 6.21 2.09
N LEU A 67 1.78 6.07 0.84
CA LEU A 67 1.91 4.82 0.09
C LEU A 67 3.34 4.75 -0.42
N ASP A 68 4.15 3.88 0.17
CA ASP A 68 5.57 3.75 -0.17
C ASP A 68 5.73 2.81 -1.37
N THR A 69 5.31 3.28 -2.53
CA THR A 69 5.23 2.48 -3.75
C THR A 69 6.55 1.79 -4.11
N PRO A 70 7.72 2.44 -4.01
CA PRO A 70 8.98 1.77 -4.35
C PRO A 70 9.32 0.57 -3.46
N ARG A 71 8.66 0.41 -2.33
CA ARG A 71 8.92 -0.70 -1.42
C ARG A 71 7.92 -1.84 -1.56
N MET A 72 7.20 -1.90 -2.69
CA MET A 72 6.26 -3.01 -2.90
C MET A 72 7.02 -4.34 -2.84
N ALA A 73 6.35 -5.35 -2.31
CA ALA A 73 6.96 -6.64 -2.09
C ALA A 73 5.90 -7.73 -2.08
N ALA A 74 6.34 -8.97 -2.33
CA ALA A 74 5.48 -10.13 -2.21
C ALA A 74 5.48 -10.59 -0.75
N VAL A 75 4.30 -10.81 -0.19
CA VAL A 75 4.16 -11.38 1.15
C VAL A 75 3.30 -12.63 1.08
N PRO A 76 3.51 -13.61 1.97
CA PRO A 76 2.64 -14.77 2.03
C PRO A 76 1.20 -14.35 2.35
N THR A 77 0.23 -14.98 1.69
CA THR A 77 -1.19 -14.66 1.91
C THR A 77 -1.61 -14.83 3.37
N LYS A 78 -0.96 -15.75 4.09
CA LYS A 78 -1.25 -15.97 5.50
C LYS A 78 -0.97 -14.74 6.39
N HIS A 79 -0.22 -13.77 5.89
CA HIS A 79 0.05 -12.53 6.64
C HIS A 79 -1.06 -11.50 6.48
N LEU A 80 -1.99 -11.72 5.55
CA LEU A 80 -3.09 -10.78 5.27
C LEU A 80 -4.34 -11.24 6.01
N THR A 81 -4.33 -11.10 7.34
CA THR A 81 -5.37 -11.68 8.19
C THR A 81 -6.34 -10.67 8.76
N LYS A 82 -5.95 -9.40 8.89
CA LYS A 82 -6.79 -8.41 9.53
C LYS A 82 -7.00 -7.21 8.60
N GLU A 83 -8.08 -7.25 7.85
CA GLU A 83 -8.46 -6.15 6.97
C GLU A 83 -9.03 -4.99 7.80
N VAL A 84 -8.55 -3.78 7.52
CA VAL A 84 -8.99 -2.57 8.25
C VAL A 84 -9.71 -1.58 7.36
N GLY A 85 -9.72 -1.78 6.05
CA GLY A 85 -10.39 -0.88 5.13
C GLY A 85 -10.02 -1.18 3.69
N SER A 86 -10.34 -0.24 2.81
CA SER A 86 -10.11 -0.39 1.37
C SER A 86 -9.82 0.96 0.74
N LEU A 87 -8.96 0.98 -0.27
CA LEU A 87 -8.73 2.16 -1.11
C LEU A 87 -9.35 1.99 -2.50
N ARG A 88 -10.34 1.11 -2.63
CA ARG A 88 -11.00 0.87 -3.92
C ARG A 88 -11.56 2.16 -4.53
N ASP A 89 -12.13 3.04 -3.72
CA ASP A 89 -12.69 4.30 -4.22
C ASP A 89 -11.61 5.27 -4.72
N GLN A 90 -10.36 5.03 -4.37
CA GLN A 90 -9.21 5.84 -4.78
C GLN A 90 -8.22 5.01 -5.61
N GLN A 91 -8.70 3.93 -6.21
CA GLN A 91 -7.82 3.01 -6.96
C GLN A 91 -7.06 3.70 -8.09
N HIS A 92 -7.64 4.71 -8.71
CA HIS A 92 -6.99 5.45 -9.80
C HIS A 92 -5.69 6.11 -9.33
N ILE A 93 -5.64 6.57 -8.07
CA ILE A 93 -4.43 7.19 -7.50
C ILE A 93 -3.37 6.12 -7.26
N VAL A 94 -3.78 4.95 -6.76
CA VAL A 94 -2.85 3.83 -6.53
C VAL A 94 -2.29 3.32 -7.86
N ILE A 95 -3.14 3.12 -8.86
CA ILE A 95 -2.70 2.65 -10.17
C ILE A 95 -1.75 3.65 -10.81
N ALA A 96 -2.03 4.95 -10.71
CA ALA A 96 -1.15 5.98 -11.23
C ALA A 96 0.24 5.94 -10.55
N ALA A 97 0.28 5.68 -9.24
CA ALA A 97 1.55 5.57 -8.52
C ALA A 97 2.36 4.37 -9.00
N ILE A 98 1.70 3.23 -9.22
CA ILE A 98 2.35 2.03 -9.74
C ILE A 98 2.88 2.29 -11.16
N ASP A 99 2.09 2.93 -12.00
CA ASP A 99 2.51 3.28 -13.35
C ASP A 99 3.71 4.24 -13.34
N ARG A 100 3.71 5.19 -12.41
CA ARG A 100 4.83 6.12 -12.24
C ARG A 100 6.12 5.36 -11.89
N LEU A 101 6.01 4.36 -11.04
CA LEU A 101 7.18 3.57 -10.62
C LEU A 101 7.77 2.78 -11.79
N PHE A 102 6.91 2.17 -12.62
CA PHE A 102 7.38 1.26 -13.68
C PHE A 102 7.56 1.92 -15.03
N HIS A 103 6.85 3.01 -15.31
CA HIS A 103 6.87 3.64 -16.62
C HIS A 103 7.36 5.10 -16.60
N GLY A 104 7.42 5.71 -15.43
CA GLY A 104 7.90 7.09 -15.29
C GLY A 104 6.87 8.16 -15.65
N TYR A 105 5.59 7.78 -15.80
CA TYR A 105 4.54 8.77 -16.09
C TYR A 105 3.21 8.46 -15.43
#